data_0966a7f9ce793ced3914d61f24093684
#
_entry.id   0966a7f9ce793ced3914d61f24093684
#
_cell.length_a   1.000
_cell.length_b   1.000
_cell.length_c   1.000
_cell.angle_alpha   90.00
_cell.angle_beta   90.00
_cell.angle_gamma   90.00
#
_symmetry.space_group_name_H-M   'P 1'
#
loop_
_entity.id
_entity.type
_entity.pdbx_description
1 polymer ?
#
loop_
_entity_poly.entity_id
_entity_poly.type
_entity_poly.pdbx_seq_one_letter_code
_entity_poly.pdbx_strand_id
1 'polypeptide(L)'
;MYNYDNRVNLKANRRYTGIIIVLDHYKYFVPLTSRPLRNDGRKRNSRTTVEIYDEQNELIAALLINNMIPVPDSCFELVDIPNDKDKDYLNSEYFYIRRSDVKKEIINKVEKVYRQVKWHQDLFMARFCCDFKLLESKCDDYNLKKYIIREDIIHYFATHYI
;
A
#
# COMPACT_ATOMS: atom_id res chain seq x y z
N MET A 1 10.85 6.87 0.99
CA MET A 1 10.62 8.13 0.27
C MET A 1 10.36 9.22 1.30
N TYR A 2 11.40 9.94 1.70
CA TYR A 2 11.24 11.16 2.49
C TYR A 2 10.84 12.28 1.53
N ASN A 3 9.55 12.35 1.22
CA ASN A 3 9.01 13.58 0.70
C ASN A 3 8.91 14.51 1.90
N TYR A 4 9.81 15.48 2.01
CA TYR A 4 9.69 16.59 2.92
C TYR A 4 8.55 17.52 2.45
N ASP A 5 7.36 16.94 2.46
CA ASP A 5 6.15 17.73 2.35
C ASP A 5 5.79 18.14 3.77
N ASN A 6 6.07 19.39 4.14
CA ASN A 6 5.69 19.95 5.45
C ASN A 6 4.20 19.73 5.77
N ARG A 7 3.37 19.43 4.76
CA ARG A 7 1.97 19.02 4.93
C ARG A 7 1.81 17.66 5.57
N VAL A 8 2.83 16.79 5.56
CA VAL A 8 2.80 15.48 6.23
C VAL A 8 2.89 15.65 7.74
N ASN A 9 3.71 16.58 8.22
CA ASN A 9 3.86 16.85 9.66
C ASN A 9 2.59 17.43 10.31
N LEU A 10 1.77 18.16 9.55
CA LEU A 10 0.48 18.67 10.02
C LEU A 10 -0.64 17.62 10.01
N LYS A 11 -0.38 16.42 9.43
CA LYS A 11 -1.33 15.31 9.30
C LYS A 11 -0.82 14.03 9.98
N ALA A 12 -0.07 14.15 11.06
CA ALA A 12 0.53 13.03 11.80
C ALA A 12 -0.48 11.93 12.22
N ASN A 13 -1.79 12.24 12.22
CA ASN A 13 -2.88 11.31 12.55
C ASN A 13 -3.65 10.80 11.32
N ARG A 14 -3.16 11.03 10.11
CA ARG A 14 -3.85 10.53 8.91
C ARG A 14 -3.51 9.06 8.69
N ARG A 15 -4.50 8.21 8.90
CA ARG A 15 -4.40 6.79 8.54
C ARG A 15 -4.43 6.63 7.02
N TYR A 16 -3.64 5.70 6.54
CA TYR A 16 -3.68 5.22 5.17
C TYR A 16 -4.28 3.82 5.20
N THR A 17 -5.42 3.62 4.57
CA THR A 17 -6.05 2.32 4.40
C THR A 17 -5.65 1.71 3.06
N GLY A 18 -5.67 0.38 2.98
CA GLY A 18 -5.32 -0.34 1.77
C GLY A 18 -5.34 -1.85 2.00
N ILE A 19 -4.84 -2.58 1.02
CA ILE A 19 -4.72 -4.04 1.11
C ILE A 19 -3.25 -4.45 1.04
N ILE A 20 -2.93 -5.61 1.60
CA ILE A 20 -1.61 -6.24 1.49
C ILE A 20 -1.67 -7.37 0.47
N ILE A 21 -0.74 -7.35 -0.48
CA ILE A 21 -0.55 -8.42 -1.48
C ILE A 21 0.92 -8.85 -1.46
N VAL A 22 1.15 -10.17 -1.54
CA VAL A 22 2.51 -10.72 -1.62
C VAL A 22 2.91 -10.83 -3.10
N LEU A 23 4.02 -10.19 -3.45
CA LEU A 23 4.65 -10.25 -4.77
C LEU A 23 6.12 -10.64 -4.60
N ASP A 24 6.55 -11.69 -5.27
CA ASP A 24 7.81 -12.37 -4.98
C ASP A 24 7.86 -12.70 -3.46
N HIS A 25 8.76 -12.08 -2.70
CA HIS A 25 8.89 -12.25 -1.24
C HIS A 25 8.55 -10.98 -0.45
N TYR A 26 8.08 -9.91 -1.12
CA TYR A 26 7.70 -8.66 -0.48
C TYR A 26 6.20 -8.58 -0.24
N LYS A 27 5.81 -8.02 0.91
CA LYS A 27 4.45 -7.58 1.17
C LYS A 27 4.26 -6.17 0.64
N TYR A 28 3.39 -6.03 -0.34
CA TYR A 28 3.06 -4.74 -0.94
C TYR A 28 1.78 -4.18 -0.34
N PHE A 29 1.86 -2.98 0.19
CA PHE A 29 0.70 -2.18 0.55
C PHE A 29 0.17 -1.48 -0.69
N VAL A 30 -1.07 -1.78 -1.08
CA VAL A 30 -1.79 -1.12 -2.18
C VAL A 30 -2.78 -0.14 -1.55
N PRO A 31 -2.55 1.17 -1.67
CA PRO A 31 -3.38 2.15 -0.97
C PRO A 31 -4.77 2.30 -1.58
N LEU A 32 -5.76 2.49 -0.69
CA LEU A 32 -7.11 2.95 -1.02
C LEU A 32 -7.19 4.48 -0.97
N THR A 33 -8.01 5.05 -1.82
CA THR A 33 -8.38 6.47 -1.78
C THR A 33 -9.88 6.64 -1.80
N SER A 34 -10.41 7.45 -0.87
CA SER A 34 -11.82 7.89 -0.87
C SER A 34 -12.11 8.96 -1.92
N ARG A 35 -11.13 9.30 -2.77
CA ARG A 35 -11.31 10.18 -3.93
C ARG A 35 -11.08 9.36 -5.19
N PRO A 36 -12.09 8.59 -5.65
CA PRO A 36 -11.93 7.66 -6.76
C PRO A 36 -11.66 8.36 -8.09
N LEU A 37 -12.12 9.59 -8.25
CA LEU A 37 -11.84 10.42 -9.42
C LEU A 37 -10.58 11.26 -9.23
N ARG A 38 -10.06 11.78 -10.33
CA ARG A 38 -9.00 12.78 -10.35
C ARG A 38 -9.55 14.15 -9.92
N ASN A 39 -8.66 15.10 -9.61
CA ASN A 39 -9.06 16.46 -9.24
C ASN A 39 -9.83 17.20 -10.34
N ASP A 40 -9.64 16.78 -11.59
CA ASP A 40 -10.34 17.31 -12.77
C ASP A 40 -11.69 16.59 -13.05
N GLY A 41 -12.16 15.74 -12.13
CA GLY A 41 -13.40 14.96 -12.24
C GLY A 41 -13.33 13.75 -13.16
N ARG A 42 -12.21 13.52 -13.87
CA ARG A 42 -12.08 12.37 -14.76
C ARG A 42 -11.77 11.09 -14.00
N LYS A 43 -12.12 9.95 -14.59
CA LYS A 43 -11.73 8.63 -14.11
C LYS A 43 -10.21 8.49 -14.08
N ARG A 44 -9.71 7.71 -13.13
CA ARG A 44 -8.30 7.33 -13.05
C ARG A 44 -7.95 6.35 -14.16
N ASN A 45 -6.65 6.11 -14.35
CA ASN A 45 -6.16 5.16 -15.34
C ASN A 45 -6.59 3.71 -14.97
N SER A 46 -7.45 3.11 -15.75
CA SER A 46 -7.99 1.76 -15.53
C SER A 46 -6.91 0.65 -15.52
N ARG A 47 -5.74 0.89 -16.11
CA ARG A 47 -4.61 -0.07 -16.07
C ARG A 47 -3.97 -0.17 -14.69
N THR A 48 -4.04 0.89 -13.89
CA THR A 48 -3.33 1.03 -12.62
C THR A 48 -4.26 1.29 -11.44
N THR A 49 -5.58 1.21 -11.67
CA THR A 49 -6.59 1.49 -10.64
C THR A 49 -7.69 0.43 -10.70
N VAL A 50 -8.21 0.05 -9.54
CA VAL A 50 -9.45 -0.73 -9.39
C VAL A 50 -10.46 0.15 -8.68
N GLU A 51 -11.60 0.38 -9.34
CA GLU A 51 -12.74 1.14 -8.78
C GLU A 51 -13.48 0.27 -7.76
N ILE A 52 -13.89 0.86 -6.65
CA ILE A 52 -14.61 0.20 -5.55
C ILE A 52 -16.00 0.83 -5.46
N TYR A 53 -17.01 -0.02 -5.46
CA TYR A 53 -18.41 0.39 -5.44
C TYR A 53 -19.09 -0.10 -4.16
N ASP A 54 -20.12 0.61 -3.71
CA ASP A 54 -20.97 0.16 -2.62
C ASP A 54 -22.14 -0.73 -3.13
N GLU A 55 -23.06 -1.05 -2.23
CA GLU A 55 -24.24 -1.88 -2.54
C GLU A 55 -25.23 -1.18 -3.49
N GLN A 56 -25.23 0.14 -3.53
CA GLN A 56 -26.03 0.97 -4.42
C GLN A 56 -25.38 1.17 -5.79
N ASN A 57 -24.20 0.54 -6.00
CA ASN A 57 -23.38 0.68 -7.19
C ASN A 57 -22.83 2.11 -7.39
N GLU A 58 -22.67 2.86 -6.28
CA GLU A 58 -21.99 4.15 -6.29
C GLU A 58 -20.49 3.97 -6.13
N LEU A 59 -19.72 4.76 -6.87
CA LEU A 59 -18.25 4.72 -6.85
C LEU A 59 -17.74 5.42 -5.59
N ILE A 60 -17.32 4.65 -4.58
CA ILE A 60 -16.93 5.15 -3.26
C ILE A 60 -15.42 5.29 -3.05
N ALA A 61 -14.63 4.43 -3.67
CA ALA A 61 -13.18 4.39 -3.47
C ALA A 61 -12.43 3.87 -4.70
N ALA A 62 -11.11 3.90 -4.65
CA ALA A 62 -10.26 3.27 -5.65
C ALA A 62 -8.97 2.72 -5.03
N LEU A 63 -8.53 1.53 -5.45
CA LEU A 63 -7.20 1.01 -5.19
C LEU A 63 -6.21 1.60 -6.20
N LEU A 64 -5.10 2.13 -5.69
CA LEU A 64 -4.07 2.78 -6.50
C LEU A 64 -2.84 1.87 -6.67
N ILE A 65 -2.89 0.97 -7.65
CA ILE A 65 -1.82 -0.01 -7.91
C ILE A 65 -0.50 0.67 -8.28
N ASN A 66 -0.57 1.80 -8.99
CA ASN A 66 0.61 2.59 -9.34
C ASN A 66 1.36 3.17 -8.13
N ASN A 67 0.68 3.28 -6.99
CA ASN A 67 1.23 3.83 -5.75
C ASN A 67 1.55 2.74 -4.73
N MET A 68 1.49 1.47 -5.10
CA MET A 68 1.82 0.39 -4.18
C MET A 68 3.30 0.43 -3.79
N ILE A 69 3.58 0.09 -2.54
CA ILE A 69 4.92 0.11 -1.96
C ILE A 69 5.17 -1.17 -1.16
N PRO A 70 6.40 -1.74 -1.18
CA PRO A 70 6.76 -2.82 -0.28
C PRO A 70 6.84 -2.30 1.15
N VAL A 71 6.30 -3.06 2.10
CA VAL A 71 6.25 -2.68 3.52
C VAL A 71 6.68 -3.83 4.42
N PRO A 72 7.52 -3.57 5.43
CA PRO A 72 7.82 -4.54 6.48
C PRO A 72 6.60 -4.80 7.37
N ASP A 73 6.53 -5.96 8.00
CA ASP A 73 5.43 -6.34 8.91
C ASP A 73 5.22 -5.36 10.07
N SER A 74 6.29 -4.67 10.46
CA SER A 74 6.25 -3.68 11.52
C SER A 74 5.68 -2.32 11.12
N CYS A 75 5.36 -2.12 9.84
CA CYS A 75 4.90 -0.85 9.29
C CYS A 75 3.42 -0.84 8.94
N PHE A 76 2.68 -1.93 9.21
CA PHE A 76 1.24 -1.97 9.01
C PHE A 76 0.57 -2.77 10.13
N GLU A 77 -0.70 -2.52 10.33
CA GLU A 77 -1.58 -3.25 11.23
C GLU A 77 -2.91 -3.57 10.53
N LEU A 78 -3.59 -4.61 10.99
CA LEU A 78 -4.91 -4.95 10.50
C LEU A 78 -5.94 -3.96 11.06
N VAL A 79 -6.85 -3.52 10.21
CA VAL A 79 -7.92 -2.62 10.63
C VAL A 79 -8.97 -3.42 11.40
N ASP A 80 -9.27 -2.98 12.62
CA ASP A 80 -10.38 -3.50 13.43
C ASP A 80 -11.68 -2.78 13.02
N ILE A 81 -12.27 -3.25 11.92
CA ILE A 81 -13.44 -2.60 11.33
C ILE A 81 -14.61 -2.48 12.33
N PRO A 82 -14.99 -3.52 13.12
CA PRO A 82 -16.10 -3.43 14.05
C PRO A 82 -15.99 -2.28 15.06
N ASN A 83 -14.78 -1.96 15.50
CA ASN A 83 -14.51 -0.93 16.50
C ASN A 83 -14.05 0.41 15.89
N ASP A 84 -14.01 0.52 14.55
CA ASP A 84 -13.58 1.75 13.88
C ASP A 84 -14.71 2.78 13.80
N LYS A 85 -14.35 4.06 13.91
CA LYS A 85 -15.29 5.19 13.76
C LYS A 85 -15.92 5.27 12.36
N ASP A 86 -15.18 4.81 11.34
CA ASP A 86 -15.59 4.83 9.94
C ASP A 86 -16.08 3.43 9.47
N LYS A 87 -16.56 2.58 10.42
CA LYS A 87 -16.91 1.17 10.21
C LYS A 87 -17.84 0.90 9.02
N ASP A 88 -18.86 1.72 8.82
CA ASP A 88 -19.84 1.49 7.75
C ASP A 88 -19.19 1.68 6.37
N TYR A 89 -18.35 2.71 6.22
CA TYR A 89 -17.57 2.97 5.03
C TYR A 89 -16.55 1.86 4.77
N LEU A 90 -15.79 1.47 5.80
CA LEU A 90 -14.81 0.39 5.72
C LEU A 90 -15.45 -0.96 5.41
N ASN A 91 -16.65 -1.25 5.94
CA ASN A 91 -17.41 -2.45 5.60
C ASN A 91 -17.78 -2.46 4.11
N SER A 92 -18.28 -1.36 3.55
CA SER A 92 -18.63 -1.28 2.13
C SER A 92 -17.41 -1.57 1.24
N GLU A 93 -16.25 -0.96 1.53
CA GLU A 93 -14.99 -1.26 0.83
C GLU A 93 -14.60 -2.74 0.99
N TYR A 94 -14.65 -3.27 2.21
CA TYR A 94 -14.28 -4.65 2.52
C TYR A 94 -15.17 -5.67 1.81
N PHE A 95 -16.50 -5.49 1.83
CA PHE A 95 -17.45 -6.39 1.18
C PHE A 95 -17.26 -6.40 -0.35
N TYR A 96 -16.98 -5.26 -0.95
CA TYR A 96 -16.70 -5.19 -2.38
C TYR A 96 -15.39 -5.91 -2.73
N ILE A 97 -14.30 -5.60 -2.02
CA ILE A 97 -12.96 -6.15 -2.30
C ILE A 97 -12.93 -7.68 -2.12
N ARG A 98 -13.69 -8.24 -1.17
CA ARG A 98 -13.70 -9.69 -0.91
C ARG A 98 -14.45 -10.53 -1.93
N ARG A 99 -15.22 -9.95 -2.83
CA ARG A 99 -15.88 -10.67 -3.93
C ARG A 99 -14.84 -11.40 -4.78
N SER A 100 -15.16 -12.63 -5.20
CA SER A 100 -14.20 -13.50 -5.90
C SER A 100 -13.76 -12.94 -7.26
N ASP A 101 -14.67 -12.27 -7.98
CA ASP A 101 -14.41 -11.59 -9.24
C ASP A 101 -13.49 -10.39 -9.06
N VAL A 102 -13.76 -9.55 -8.05
CA VAL A 102 -12.96 -8.37 -7.71
C VAL A 102 -11.56 -8.76 -7.22
N LYS A 103 -11.46 -9.78 -6.37
CA LYS A 103 -10.15 -10.31 -5.94
C LYS A 103 -9.29 -10.76 -7.13
N LYS A 104 -9.87 -11.50 -8.08
CA LYS A 104 -9.16 -11.93 -9.29
C LYS A 104 -8.71 -10.73 -10.13
N GLU A 105 -9.58 -9.74 -10.29
CA GLU A 105 -9.24 -8.51 -11.01
C GLU A 105 -8.06 -7.79 -10.34
N ILE A 106 -8.10 -7.62 -9.02
CA ILE A 106 -7.04 -6.96 -8.25
C ILE A 106 -5.71 -7.69 -8.43
N ILE A 107 -5.69 -9.01 -8.18
CA ILE A 107 -4.47 -9.83 -8.29
C ILE A 107 -3.90 -9.74 -9.70
N ASN A 108 -4.72 -9.96 -10.72
CA ASN A 108 -4.26 -9.92 -12.12
C ASN A 108 -3.68 -8.54 -12.51
N LYS A 109 -4.33 -7.45 -12.08
CA LYS A 109 -3.83 -6.09 -12.35
C LYS A 109 -2.54 -5.80 -11.62
N VAL A 110 -2.46 -6.14 -10.33
CA VAL A 110 -1.27 -5.92 -9.51
C VAL A 110 -0.08 -6.67 -10.09
N GLU A 111 -0.22 -7.97 -10.38
CA GLU A 111 0.84 -8.76 -10.99
C GLU A 111 1.25 -8.21 -12.36
N LYS A 112 0.29 -7.82 -13.20
CA LYS A 112 0.57 -7.26 -14.51
C LYS A 112 1.36 -5.97 -14.41
N VAL A 113 0.92 -5.03 -13.58
CA VAL A 113 1.62 -3.75 -13.36
C VAL A 113 3.02 -3.99 -12.80
N TYR A 114 3.15 -4.87 -11.79
CA TYR A 114 4.43 -5.22 -11.19
C TYR A 114 5.42 -5.76 -12.22
N ARG A 115 5.00 -6.75 -13.05
CA ARG A 115 5.84 -7.32 -14.11
C ARG A 115 6.24 -6.29 -15.17
N GLN A 116 5.30 -5.47 -15.60
CA GLN A 116 5.56 -4.44 -16.61
C GLN A 116 6.57 -3.41 -16.15
N VAL A 117 6.48 -2.96 -14.90
CA VAL A 117 7.38 -1.95 -14.34
C VAL A 117 8.73 -2.57 -13.94
N LYS A 118 8.71 -3.68 -13.21
CA LYS A 118 9.93 -4.27 -12.62
C LYS A 118 10.76 -5.04 -13.64
N TRP A 119 10.11 -5.83 -14.49
CA TRP A 119 10.81 -6.79 -15.35
C TRP A 119 10.89 -6.33 -16.82
N HIS A 120 9.79 -5.82 -17.38
CA HIS A 120 9.75 -5.40 -18.76
C HIS A 120 10.19 -3.96 -19.00
N GLN A 121 10.40 -3.19 -17.92
CA GLN A 121 10.82 -1.78 -17.97
C GLN A 121 9.98 -0.94 -18.93
N ASP A 122 8.66 -1.19 -18.94
CA ASP A 122 7.72 -0.43 -19.75
C ASP A 122 7.80 1.07 -19.38
N LEU A 123 8.41 1.84 -20.28
CA LEU A 123 8.67 3.27 -20.08
C LEU A 123 7.38 4.08 -19.87
N PHE A 124 6.28 3.64 -20.46
CA PHE A 124 4.99 4.29 -20.26
C PHE A 124 4.48 4.04 -18.86
N MET A 125 4.51 2.78 -18.40
CA MET A 125 4.06 2.42 -17.05
C MET A 125 4.97 3.01 -15.96
N ALA A 126 6.28 3.03 -16.19
CA ALA A 126 7.26 3.59 -15.25
C ALA A 126 7.03 5.09 -14.95
N ARG A 127 6.43 5.84 -15.87
CA ARG A 127 6.10 7.27 -15.62
C ARG A 127 4.97 7.46 -14.62
N PHE A 128 4.12 6.48 -14.42
CA PHE A 128 2.93 6.56 -13.57
C PHE A 128 3.02 5.73 -12.30
N CYS A 129 3.97 4.82 -12.23
CA CYS A 129 4.17 3.91 -11.11
C CYS A 129 5.39 4.30 -10.27
N CYS A 130 5.40 3.85 -9.02
CA CYS A 130 6.59 3.90 -8.19
C CYS A 130 7.70 3.01 -8.79
N ASP A 131 8.94 3.35 -8.52
CA ASP A 131 10.08 2.50 -8.86
C ASP A 131 10.15 1.34 -7.85
N PHE A 132 9.59 0.19 -8.24
CA PHE A 132 9.47 -0.96 -7.36
C PHE A 132 10.84 -1.54 -6.97
N LYS A 133 11.82 -1.57 -7.88
CA LYS A 133 13.17 -2.06 -7.58
C LYS A 133 13.86 -1.21 -6.51
N LEU A 134 13.78 0.11 -6.67
CA LEU A 134 14.33 1.05 -5.69
C LEU A 134 13.63 0.92 -4.33
N LEU A 135 12.30 0.80 -4.33
CA LEU A 135 11.52 0.68 -3.10
C LEU A 135 11.77 -0.63 -2.37
N GLU A 136 11.94 -1.74 -3.10
CA GLU A 136 12.33 -3.04 -2.52
C GLU A 136 13.69 -2.96 -1.85
N SER A 137 14.70 -2.40 -2.53
CA SER A 137 16.03 -2.17 -1.95
C SER A 137 15.96 -1.32 -0.67
N LYS A 138 15.10 -0.28 -0.66
CA LYS A 138 14.90 0.54 0.55
C LYS A 138 14.15 -0.18 1.66
N CYS A 139 13.25 -1.08 1.33
CA CYS A 139 12.58 -1.94 2.29
C CYS A 139 13.58 -2.89 2.96
N ASP A 140 14.48 -3.49 2.18
CA ASP A 140 15.56 -4.34 2.69
C ASP A 140 16.52 -3.56 3.59
N ASP A 141 16.97 -2.38 3.16
CA ASP A 141 17.82 -1.48 3.96
C ASP A 141 17.16 -1.13 5.31
N TYR A 142 15.84 -0.91 5.31
CA TYR A 142 15.08 -0.62 6.54
C TYR A 142 15.05 -1.81 7.49
N ASN A 143 14.81 -3.01 6.96
CA ASN A 143 14.81 -4.24 7.73
C ASN A 143 16.20 -4.49 8.36
N LEU A 144 17.27 -4.37 7.58
CA LEU A 144 18.65 -4.53 8.08
C LEU A 144 18.98 -3.56 9.23
N LYS A 145 18.66 -2.29 9.08
CA LYS A 145 18.86 -1.28 10.15
C LYS A 145 18.13 -1.64 11.43
N LYS A 146 16.94 -2.18 11.32
CA LYS A 146 16.16 -2.59 12.50
C LYS A 146 16.77 -3.81 13.21
N TYR A 147 17.37 -4.73 12.47
CA TYR A 147 18.12 -5.86 13.05
C TYR A 147 19.39 -5.39 13.77
N ILE A 148 20.18 -4.53 13.16
CA ILE A 148 21.41 -3.98 13.75
C ILE A 148 21.09 -3.26 15.07
N ILE A 149 20.09 -2.39 15.10
CA ILE A 149 19.68 -1.69 16.34
C ILE A 149 19.25 -2.69 17.44
N ARG A 150 18.57 -3.79 17.09
CA ARG A 150 18.17 -4.82 18.07
C ARG A 150 19.36 -5.60 18.60
N GLU A 151 20.31 -5.97 17.78
CA GLU A 151 21.53 -6.66 18.19
C GLU A 151 22.39 -5.77 19.09
N ASP A 152 22.54 -4.50 18.76
CA ASP A 152 23.26 -3.54 19.61
C ASP A 152 22.60 -3.38 20.98
N ILE A 153 21.28 -3.34 21.06
CA ILE A 153 20.55 -3.29 22.32
C ILE A 153 20.74 -4.58 23.12
N ILE A 154 20.65 -5.74 22.48
CA ILE A 154 20.83 -7.04 23.15
C ILE A 154 22.28 -7.17 23.65
N HIS A 155 23.25 -6.78 22.85
CA HIS A 155 24.65 -6.77 23.24
C HIS A 155 24.93 -5.82 24.40
N TYR A 156 24.37 -4.63 24.41
CA TYR A 156 24.46 -3.66 25.50
C TYR A 156 23.92 -4.21 26.81
N PHE A 157 22.74 -4.84 26.80
CA PHE A 157 22.17 -5.45 27.99
C PHE A 157 22.97 -6.67 28.48
N ALA A 158 23.47 -7.51 27.59
CA ALA A 158 24.29 -8.68 27.95
C ALA A 158 25.63 -8.30 28.58
N THR A 159 26.21 -7.15 28.24
CA THR A 159 27.51 -6.70 28.78
C THR A 159 27.41 -5.85 30.04
N HIS A 160 26.24 -5.32 30.42
CA HIS A 160 26.08 -4.41 31.56
C HIS A 160 25.26 -5.01 32.71
N TYR A 161 24.75 -6.25 32.59
CA TYR A 161 23.94 -6.91 33.64
C TYR A 161 24.43 -8.34 34.01
N ILE A 162 25.72 -8.62 33.80
CA ILE A 162 26.38 -9.85 34.31
C ILE A 162 27.37 -9.46 35.38
#